data_329fc8e9a5e4e4cb09c762557b38e3ea
#
_entry.id   329fc8e9a5e4e4cb09c762557b38e3ea
#
_cell.length_a   1.000
_cell.length_b   1.000
_cell.length_c   1.000
_cell.angle_alpha   90.00
_cell.angle_beta   90.00
_cell.angle_gamma   90.00
#
_symmetry.space_group_name_H-M   'P 1'
#
loop_
_entity.id
_entity.type
_entity.pdbx_description
1 polymer ?
#
loop_
_entity_poly.entity_id
_entity_poly.type
_entity_poly.pdbx_seq_one_letter_code
_entity_poly.pdbx_strand_id
1 'polypeptide(L)'
;LVAVASDQVPKRGAGISSIFFNNEVYSMNLLPKLQQRTECAAHFMYCERKEKGEGFIIHFHNKIDFSSDDKEGVDKMNNEFEKCIMKLPGQYAWEYKKFKRTKKASIYDR
;
A
#
# COMPACT_ATOMS: atom_id res chain seq x y z
N LEU A 1 14.94 10.80 -6.22
CA LEU A 1 13.52 10.47 -6.15
C LEU A 1 13.29 9.01 -6.54
N VAL A 2 12.59 8.28 -5.70
CA VAL A 2 12.23 6.88 -5.94
C VAL A 2 10.71 6.73 -5.78
N ALA A 3 10.05 6.14 -6.77
CA ALA A 3 8.65 5.78 -6.69
C ALA A 3 8.51 4.26 -6.48
N VAL A 4 7.67 3.86 -5.52
CA VAL A 4 7.47 2.45 -5.17
C VAL A 4 5.98 2.14 -5.17
N ALA A 5 5.57 1.13 -5.93
CA ALA A 5 4.21 0.56 -5.88
C ALA A 5 4.10 -0.39 -4.68
N SER A 6 4.11 0.18 -3.47
CA SER A 6 4.19 -0.58 -2.22
C SER A 6 2.85 -1.21 -1.79
N ASP A 7 1.79 -0.97 -2.53
CA ASP A 7 0.49 -1.64 -2.38
C ASP A 7 0.46 -3.06 -2.98
N GLN A 8 1.45 -3.43 -3.78
CA GLN A 8 1.54 -4.75 -4.40
C GLN A 8 2.07 -5.82 -3.43
N VAL A 9 1.67 -7.07 -3.67
CA VAL A 9 2.13 -8.21 -2.87
C VAL A 9 3.55 -8.57 -3.27
N PRO A 10 4.51 -8.54 -2.33
CA PRO A 10 5.91 -8.82 -2.64
C PRO A 10 6.16 -10.30 -2.84
N LYS A 11 7.36 -10.64 -3.33
CA LYS A 11 7.85 -12.01 -3.33
C LYS A 11 7.97 -12.53 -1.89
N ARG A 12 7.91 -13.85 -1.71
CA ARG A 12 8.13 -14.47 -0.39
C ARG A 12 9.50 -14.05 0.16
N GLY A 13 9.54 -13.70 1.44
CA GLY A 13 10.74 -13.19 2.11
C GLY A 13 10.96 -11.67 2.01
N ALA A 14 10.18 -10.97 1.17
CA ALA A 14 10.31 -9.52 0.98
C ALA A 14 9.15 -8.72 1.60
N GLY A 15 8.43 -9.31 2.54
CA GLY A 15 7.31 -8.67 3.21
C GLY A 15 6.98 -9.33 4.55
N ILE A 16 5.95 -8.81 5.16
CA ILE A 16 5.43 -9.31 6.44
C ILE A 16 3.90 -9.34 6.42
N SER A 17 3.33 -10.10 7.35
CA SER A 17 1.88 -10.12 7.56
C SER A 17 1.42 -8.80 8.16
N SER A 18 0.33 -8.27 7.64
CA SER A 18 -0.29 -7.03 8.08
C SER A 18 -1.81 -7.11 7.90
N ILE A 19 -2.50 -6.03 8.18
CA ILE A 19 -3.96 -5.92 8.04
C ILE A 19 -4.29 -4.88 6.99
N PHE A 20 -5.26 -5.21 6.13
CA PHE A 20 -5.80 -4.34 5.11
C PHE A 20 -7.32 -4.58 4.98
N PHE A 21 -8.11 -3.54 5.23
CA PHE A 21 -9.57 -3.63 5.37
C PHE A 21 -10.00 -4.82 6.25
N ASN A 22 -9.45 -4.89 7.46
CA ASN A 22 -9.70 -5.93 8.46
C ASN A 22 -9.36 -7.37 8.04
N ASN A 23 -8.61 -7.54 6.95
CA ASN A 23 -8.20 -8.85 6.47
C ASN A 23 -6.68 -8.99 6.48
N GLU A 24 -6.20 -10.20 6.73
CA GLU A 24 -4.77 -10.47 6.67
C GLU A 24 -4.26 -10.30 5.24
N VAL A 25 -3.13 -9.61 5.10
CA VAL A 25 -2.41 -9.45 3.83
C VAL A 25 -0.92 -9.68 4.05
N TYR A 26 -0.23 -10.08 2.99
CA TYR A 26 1.22 -10.10 2.95
C TYR A 26 1.71 -8.84 2.23
N SER A 27 2.34 -7.97 2.98
CA SER A 27 2.69 -6.61 2.52
C SER A 27 4.19 -6.39 2.46
N MET A 28 4.60 -5.61 1.48
CA MET A 28 5.97 -5.18 1.28
C MET A 28 6.45 -4.32 2.46
N ASN A 29 7.66 -4.59 2.95
CA ASN A 29 8.29 -3.79 4.01
C ASN A 29 9.46 -2.91 3.51
N LEU A 30 9.60 -2.82 2.19
CA LEU A 30 10.68 -2.04 1.58
C LEU A 30 10.63 -0.56 1.96
N LEU A 31 9.47 0.06 1.89
CA LEU A 31 9.33 1.50 2.12
C LEU A 31 9.66 1.90 3.58
N PRO A 32 9.09 1.25 4.62
CA PRO A 32 9.51 1.51 5.99
C PRO A 32 11.01 1.29 6.22
N LYS A 33 11.58 0.21 5.70
CA LYS A 33 13.01 -0.08 5.81
C LYS A 33 13.88 0.97 5.12
N LEU A 34 13.47 1.42 3.94
CA LEU A 34 14.21 2.43 3.21
C LEU A 34 14.26 3.75 4.00
N GLN A 35 13.13 4.18 4.55
CA GLN A 35 13.08 5.37 5.38
C GLN A 35 13.94 5.23 6.64
N GLN A 36 13.88 4.09 7.33
CA GLN A 36 14.72 3.84 8.52
C GLN A 36 16.21 3.95 8.23
N ARG A 37 16.65 3.53 7.05
CA ARG A 37 18.07 3.53 6.67
C ARG A 37 18.57 4.86 6.13
N THR A 38 17.70 5.64 5.49
CA THR A 38 18.11 6.82 4.73
C THR A 38 17.53 8.12 5.29
N GLU A 39 16.62 8.03 6.26
CA GLU A 39 15.87 9.17 6.82
C GLU A 39 15.17 10.02 5.74
N CYS A 40 14.87 9.41 4.58
CA CYS A 40 14.23 10.10 3.47
C CYS A 40 12.80 10.51 3.80
N ALA A 41 12.32 11.57 3.19
CA ALA A 41 10.91 11.92 3.21
C ALA A 41 10.11 10.91 2.37
N ALA A 42 8.99 10.43 2.92
CA ALA A 42 8.06 9.55 2.23
C ALA A 42 6.70 10.23 2.09
N HIS A 43 6.13 10.19 0.91
CA HIS A 43 4.82 10.73 0.61
C HIS A 43 3.99 9.68 -0.13
N PHE A 44 2.74 9.52 0.27
CA PHE A 44 1.79 8.76 -0.53
C PHE A 44 1.28 9.62 -1.68
N MET A 45 1.06 8.97 -2.81
CA MET A 45 0.41 9.59 -3.95
C MET A 45 -0.57 8.62 -4.60
N TYR A 46 -1.61 9.16 -5.19
CA TYR A 46 -2.51 8.42 -6.05
C TYR A 46 -2.99 9.30 -7.20
N CYS A 47 -3.40 8.65 -8.26
CA CYS A 47 -3.88 9.31 -9.46
C CYS A 47 -5.40 9.14 -9.58
N GLU A 48 -6.10 10.25 -9.63
CA GLU A 48 -7.54 10.31 -9.92
C GLU A 48 -7.75 10.49 -11.41
N ARG A 49 -8.54 9.63 -12.02
CA ARG A 49 -9.00 9.83 -13.39
C ARG A 49 -10.22 10.75 -13.38
N LYS A 50 -10.14 11.85 -14.11
CA LYS A 50 -11.26 12.77 -14.29
C LYS A 50 -12.33 12.16 -15.21
N GLU A 51 -13.56 12.63 -15.05
CA GLU A 51 -14.67 12.21 -15.89
C GLU A 51 -14.46 12.63 -17.35
N LYS A 52 -15.16 11.94 -18.27
CA LYS A 52 -15.22 12.27 -19.71
C LYS A 52 -13.87 12.41 -20.41
N GLY A 53 -12.84 11.72 -19.94
CA GLY A 53 -11.53 11.79 -20.56
C GLY A 53 -10.81 13.13 -20.39
N GLU A 54 -11.18 13.94 -19.41
CA GLU A 54 -10.59 15.27 -19.16
C GLU A 54 -9.19 15.23 -18.52
N GLY A 55 -8.60 14.04 -18.36
CA GLY A 55 -7.26 13.86 -17.83
C GLY A 55 -7.21 13.27 -16.42
N PHE A 56 -6.15 13.61 -15.71
CA PHE A 56 -5.83 13.02 -14.42
C PHE A 56 -5.43 14.10 -13.41
N ILE A 57 -5.68 13.82 -12.13
CA ILE A 57 -5.18 14.63 -11.02
C ILE A 57 -4.27 13.72 -10.18
N ILE A 58 -3.06 14.16 -9.92
CA ILE A 58 -2.15 13.47 -8.99
C ILE A 58 -2.29 14.13 -7.62
N HIS A 59 -2.70 13.33 -6.64
CA HIS A 59 -2.82 13.75 -5.26
C HIS A 59 -1.57 13.34 -4.48
N PHE A 60 -0.92 14.28 -3.83
CA PHE A 60 0.19 14.03 -2.91
C PHE A 60 -0.28 14.24 -1.48
N HIS A 61 0.03 13.30 -0.62
CA HIS A 61 -0.24 13.40 0.81
C HIS A 61 0.93 14.03 1.57
N ASN A 62 0.67 14.50 2.77
CA ASN A 62 1.71 14.99 3.65
C ASN A 62 2.76 13.91 3.92
N LYS A 63 3.95 14.36 4.30
CA LYS A 63 5.04 13.47 4.71
C LYS A 63 4.53 12.49 5.77
N ILE A 64 4.90 11.24 5.62
CA ILE A 64 4.65 10.18 6.59
C ILE A 64 5.96 9.71 7.19
N ASP A 65 5.96 9.52 8.50
CA ASP A 65 7.08 8.92 9.23
C ASP A 65 6.64 7.54 9.71
N PHE A 66 7.39 6.52 9.29
CA PHE A 66 7.19 5.16 9.74
C PHE A 66 7.94 4.95 11.06
N SER A 67 7.39 4.10 11.93
CA SER A 67 8.08 3.72 13.15
C SER A 67 9.33 2.88 12.83
N SER A 68 10.23 2.76 13.81
CA SER A 68 11.39 1.87 13.72
C SER A 68 11.03 0.39 13.71
N ASP A 69 9.81 0.03 14.09
CA ASP A 69 9.28 -1.33 14.02
C ASP A 69 8.67 -1.58 12.63
N ASP A 70 9.16 -2.61 11.94
CA ASP A 70 8.69 -3.00 10.61
C ASP A 70 7.18 -3.30 10.58
N LYS A 71 6.66 -3.99 11.60
CA LYS A 71 5.24 -4.35 11.68
C LYS A 71 4.36 -3.10 11.78
N GLU A 72 4.70 -2.20 12.70
CA GLU A 72 3.97 -0.93 12.86
C GLU A 72 4.07 -0.06 11.61
N GLY A 73 5.25 -0.01 10.99
CA GLY A 73 5.47 0.75 9.77
C GLY A 73 4.63 0.24 8.61
N VAL A 74 4.54 -1.07 8.43
CA VAL A 74 3.71 -1.68 7.38
C VAL A 74 2.22 -1.54 7.68
N ASP A 75 1.79 -1.69 8.92
CA ASP A 75 0.41 -1.45 9.31
C ASP A 75 -0.01 0.00 9.05
N LYS A 76 0.86 0.95 9.36
CA LYS A 76 0.64 2.37 9.06
C LYS A 76 0.56 2.63 7.56
N MET A 77 1.43 2.01 6.77
CA MET A 77 1.41 2.09 5.31
C MET A 77 0.07 1.59 4.74
N ASN A 78 -0.36 0.42 5.14
CA ASN A 78 -1.63 -0.15 4.68
C ASN A 78 -2.83 0.71 5.09
N ASN A 79 -2.82 1.26 6.29
CA ASN A 79 -3.86 2.18 6.75
C ASN A 79 -3.93 3.46 5.90
N GLU A 80 -2.79 4.01 5.49
CA GLU A 80 -2.77 5.15 4.56
C GLU A 80 -3.30 4.78 3.17
N PHE A 81 -3.00 3.59 2.66
CA PHE A 81 -3.61 3.10 1.42
C PHE A 81 -5.12 2.96 1.52
N GLU A 82 -5.63 2.44 2.63
CA GLU A 82 -7.09 2.38 2.86
C GLU A 82 -7.72 3.77 2.76
N LYS A 83 -7.12 4.77 3.39
CA LYS A 83 -7.61 6.16 3.34
C LYS A 83 -7.62 6.71 1.92
N CYS A 84 -6.57 6.45 1.14
CA CYS A 84 -6.51 6.85 -0.27
C CYS A 84 -7.61 6.17 -1.09
N ILE A 85 -7.77 4.87 -0.93
CA ILE A 85 -8.77 4.07 -1.65
C ILE A 85 -10.17 4.54 -1.34
N MET A 86 -10.48 4.82 -0.08
CA MET A 86 -11.81 5.26 0.35
C MET A 86 -12.21 6.64 -0.19
N LYS A 87 -11.27 7.44 -0.67
CA LYS A 87 -11.57 8.69 -1.36
C LYS A 87 -12.13 8.46 -2.77
N LEU A 88 -11.67 7.42 -3.45
CA LEU A 88 -12.06 7.06 -4.81
C LEU A 88 -12.19 5.54 -4.96
N PRO A 89 -13.09 4.90 -4.21
CA PRO A 89 -13.13 3.44 -4.15
C PRO A 89 -13.47 2.80 -5.51
N GLY A 90 -14.21 3.49 -6.38
CA GLY A 90 -14.54 3.00 -7.72
C GLY A 90 -13.36 2.98 -8.70
N GLN A 91 -12.25 3.63 -8.37
CA GLN A 91 -11.04 3.68 -9.22
C GLN A 91 -9.91 2.77 -8.74
N TYR A 92 -10.10 2.04 -7.65
CA TYR A 92 -9.11 1.09 -7.17
C TYR A 92 -9.19 -0.23 -7.97
N ALA A 93 -8.02 -0.82 -8.21
CA ALA A 93 -7.91 -2.09 -8.96
C ALA A 93 -8.28 -3.29 -8.07
N TRP A 94 -9.56 -3.45 -7.76
CA TRP A 94 -10.09 -4.51 -6.90
C TRP A 94 -9.86 -5.92 -7.47
N GLU A 95 -9.66 -6.06 -8.76
CA GLU A 95 -9.32 -7.32 -9.42
C GLU A 95 -7.90 -7.81 -9.10
N TYR A 96 -7.04 -6.95 -8.56
CA TYR A 96 -5.72 -7.35 -8.13
C TYR A 96 -5.78 -8.28 -6.92
N LYS A 97 -5.13 -9.44 -7.00
CA LYS A 97 -5.15 -10.47 -5.95
C LYS A 97 -4.29 -10.06 -4.74
N LYS A 98 -4.72 -9.04 -4.03
CA LYS A 98 -4.02 -8.46 -2.86
C LYS A 98 -3.87 -9.45 -1.70
N PHE A 99 -4.83 -10.34 -1.51
CA PHE A 99 -4.91 -11.28 -0.38
C PHE A 99 -4.28 -12.64 -0.67
N LYS A 100 -3.49 -12.75 -1.73
CA LYS A 100 -2.66 -13.93 -1.95
C LYS A 100 -1.51 -13.98 -0.96
N ARG A 101 -0.96 -15.17 -0.68
CA ARG A 101 0.18 -15.38 0.24
C ARG A 101 -0.10 -15.07 1.70
N THR A 102 -1.32 -15.18 2.14
CA THR A 102 -1.68 -15.16 3.55
C THR A 102 -1.43 -16.55 4.17
N LYS A 103 -1.48 -16.63 5.50
CA LYS A 103 -1.38 -17.91 6.23
C LYS A 103 -2.65 -18.76 6.08
N LYS A 104 -3.78 -18.13 5.80
CA LYS A 104 -5.05 -18.79 5.58
C LYS A 104 -5.15 -19.32 4.15
N ALA A 105 -6.04 -20.28 3.91
CA ALA A 105 -6.36 -20.72 2.56
C ALA A 105 -6.74 -19.53 1.67
N SER A 106 -6.23 -19.52 0.44
CA SER A 106 -6.49 -18.44 -0.49
C SER A 106 -7.98 -18.26 -0.74
N ILE A 107 -8.48 -17.04 -0.61
CA ILE A 107 -9.86 -16.71 -0.94
C ILE A 107 -10.15 -16.79 -2.44
N TYR A 108 -9.11 -16.86 -3.26
CA TYR A 108 -9.22 -16.92 -4.72
C TYR A 108 -9.33 -18.34 -5.28
N ASP A 109 -9.11 -19.35 -4.43
CA ASP A 109 -9.14 -20.77 -4.83
C ASP A 109 -10.48 -21.46 -4.46
N ARG A 110 -11.50 -20.66 -4.24
CA ARG A 110 -12.85 -21.13 -3.88
C ARG A 110 -13.72 -21.38 -5.10
#